data_a8b57d1668e77f71292b1e7662466f4f
#
_entry.id   a8b57d1668e77f71292b1e7662466f4f
#
_cell.length_a   1.000
_cell.length_b   1.000
_cell.length_c   1.000
_cell.angle_alpha   90.00
_cell.angle_beta   90.00
_cell.angle_gamma   90.00
#
_symmetry.space_group_name_H-M   'P 1'
#
loop_
_entity.id
_entity.type
_entity.pdbx_description
1 polymer ?
#
loop_
_entity_poly.entity_id
_entity_poly.type
_entity_poly.pdbx_seq_one_letter_code
_entity_poly.pdbx_strand_id
1 'polypeptide(L)'
;MKIGVCIPSRGTIYSQTVDEVIRELKYFGADWDIFWSHANPIPDCFNIITDQALADNEVTHLWYVEEDMVLPKGILKHMMGELVENGWGAVASDYPLTQAPSSTIYRDPYGAAYFSGCGCTIVKRETFKYLNKPYWRSDIRWNLDLEHDYLSVKPEWIKNNQSVYGFQDITFGLSLYLQGHPIMVSSMNCGQRILTHVGNKESNNAHHVIKEYNDLTELKTFSVDNNPNLIELCNIDDIQDRIHVTQ
;
A
#
# COMPACT_ATOMS: atom_id res chain seq x y z
N MET A 1 -14.39 -9.35 13.91
CA MET A 1 -13.64 -8.84 12.74
C MET A 1 -12.25 -8.47 13.21
N LYS A 2 -11.25 -9.05 12.58
CA LYS A 2 -9.84 -8.77 12.86
C LYS A 2 -9.17 -8.29 11.57
N ILE A 3 -8.35 -7.24 11.67
CA ILE A 3 -7.62 -6.66 10.55
C ILE A 3 -6.17 -7.11 10.62
N GLY A 4 -5.67 -7.74 9.56
CA GLY A 4 -4.24 -7.97 9.36
C GLY A 4 -3.64 -6.78 8.62
N VAL A 5 -2.88 -5.94 9.31
CA VAL A 5 -2.14 -4.84 8.68
C VAL A 5 -0.89 -5.41 8.04
N CYS A 6 -0.78 -5.29 6.73
CA CYS A 6 0.32 -5.82 5.94
C CYS A 6 1.25 -4.66 5.53
N ILE A 7 2.44 -4.61 6.10
CA ILE A 7 3.43 -3.56 5.81
C ILE A 7 4.60 -4.16 5.01
N PRO A 8 4.56 -4.06 3.68
CA PRO A 8 5.68 -4.46 2.84
C PRO A 8 6.79 -3.40 2.96
N SER A 9 7.92 -3.75 3.56
CA SER A 9 9.02 -2.81 3.77
C SER A 9 10.32 -3.35 3.20
N ARG A 10 11.08 -2.47 2.57
CA ARG A 10 12.44 -2.73 2.08
C ARG A 10 13.51 -2.59 3.18
N GLY A 11 13.09 -2.43 4.43
CA GLY A 11 13.96 -2.34 5.58
C GLY A 11 13.84 -1.05 6.39
N THR A 12 13.06 -0.09 5.93
CA THR A 12 12.78 1.17 6.62
C THR A 12 11.31 1.52 6.51
N ILE A 13 10.78 2.20 7.51
CA ILE A 13 9.44 2.78 7.50
C ILE A 13 9.50 4.16 8.13
N TYR A 14 8.71 5.09 7.64
CA TYR A 14 8.54 6.38 8.30
C TYR A 14 7.78 6.22 9.61
N SER A 15 8.31 6.75 10.70
CA SER A 15 7.65 6.69 12.01
C SER A 15 6.25 7.29 11.99
N GLN A 16 6.06 8.37 11.20
CA GLN A 16 4.74 8.98 11.01
C GLN A 16 3.73 8.01 10.37
N THR A 17 4.17 7.16 9.42
CA THR A 17 3.29 6.14 8.82
C THR A 17 2.85 5.13 9.88
N VAL A 18 3.76 4.70 10.75
CA VAL A 18 3.43 3.80 11.87
C VAL A 18 2.42 4.44 12.82
N ASP A 19 2.67 5.69 13.22
CA ASP A 19 1.76 6.44 14.11
C ASP A 19 0.37 6.58 13.51
N GLU A 20 0.30 6.88 12.22
CA GLU A 20 -0.97 7.00 11.50
C GLU A 20 -1.70 5.67 11.42
N VAL A 21 -1.00 4.57 11.12
CA VAL A 21 -1.58 3.22 11.14
C VAL A 21 -2.18 2.90 12.50
N ILE A 22 -1.41 3.08 13.58
CA ILE A 22 -1.87 2.81 14.94
C ILE A 22 -3.05 3.72 15.32
N ARG A 23 -3.01 4.99 14.93
CA ARG A 23 -4.12 5.94 15.15
C ARG A 23 -5.40 5.45 14.47
N GLU A 24 -5.31 5.02 13.21
CA GLU A 24 -6.46 4.53 12.45
C GLU A 24 -7.05 3.25 13.05
N LEU A 25 -6.19 2.30 13.47
CA LEU A 25 -6.63 1.06 14.11
C LEU A 25 -7.34 1.32 15.44
N LYS A 26 -6.75 2.18 16.31
CA LYS A 26 -7.39 2.59 17.57
C LYS A 26 -8.69 3.34 17.32
N TYR A 27 -8.76 4.20 16.32
CA TYR A 27 -9.98 4.93 15.97
C TYR A 27 -11.08 4.02 15.41
N PHE A 28 -10.71 3.04 14.61
CA PHE A 28 -11.65 2.08 14.04
C PHE A 28 -12.20 1.11 15.09
N GLY A 29 -11.37 0.70 16.06
CA GLY A 29 -11.79 -0.11 17.22
C GLY A 29 -12.01 -1.59 16.92
N ALA A 30 -11.56 -2.12 15.79
CA ALA A 30 -11.50 -3.55 15.53
C ALA A 30 -10.29 -4.20 16.19
N ASP A 31 -10.28 -5.52 16.31
CA ASP A 31 -9.07 -6.26 16.65
C ASP A 31 -8.10 -6.28 15.47
N TRP A 32 -6.79 -6.35 15.73
CA TRP A 32 -5.78 -6.25 14.69
C TRP A 32 -4.45 -6.88 15.06
N ASP A 33 -3.71 -7.33 14.04
CA ASP A 33 -2.29 -7.66 14.10
C ASP A 33 -1.55 -6.96 12.96
N ILE A 34 -0.26 -6.70 13.15
CA ILE A 34 0.63 -6.15 12.13
C ILE A 34 1.57 -7.24 11.63
N PHE A 35 1.56 -7.47 10.33
CA PHE A 35 2.46 -8.35 9.59
C PHE A 35 3.45 -7.49 8.82
N TRP A 36 4.69 -7.53 9.24
CA TRP A 36 5.73 -6.67 8.71
C TRP A 36 6.84 -7.49 8.07
N SER A 37 7.04 -7.32 6.78
CA SER A 37 8.19 -7.89 6.08
C SER A 37 9.37 -6.94 6.16
N HIS A 38 10.52 -7.45 6.56
CA HIS A 38 11.74 -6.68 6.71
C HIS A 38 12.82 -7.19 5.75
N ALA A 39 13.38 -6.27 4.93
CA ALA A 39 14.50 -6.52 4.02
C ALA A 39 14.28 -7.58 2.93
N ASN A 40 13.04 -8.00 2.69
CA ASN A 40 12.73 -8.87 1.57
C ASN A 40 12.50 -8.07 0.29
N PRO A 41 12.97 -8.54 -0.87
CA PRO A 41 12.72 -7.86 -2.14
C PRO A 41 11.24 -7.89 -2.52
N ILE A 42 10.83 -6.94 -3.36
CA ILE A 42 9.53 -7.00 -4.04
C ILE A 42 9.63 -8.05 -5.18
N PRO A 43 8.66 -8.95 -5.34
CA PRO A 43 7.36 -9.03 -4.66
C PRO A 43 7.32 -9.94 -3.43
N ASP A 44 8.44 -10.53 -3.03
CA ASP A 44 8.48 -11.54 -1.96
C ASP A 44 7.97 -11.01 -0.63
N CYS A 45 8.31 -9.76 -0.28
CA CYS A 45 7.79 -9.13 0.93
C CYS A 45 6.26 -9.14 0.98
N PHE A 46 5.58 -8.85 -0.13
CA PHE A 46 4.12 -8.90 -0.20
C PHE A 46 3.57 -10.32 -0.04
N ASN A 47 4.19 -11.30 -0.70
CA ASN A 47 3.74 -12.70 -0.60
C ASN A 47 3.91 -13.23 0.82
N ILE A 48 5.04 -12.96 1.47
CA ILE A 48 5.35 -13.42 2.83
C ILE A 48 4.31 -12.90 3.82
N ILE A 49 4.08 -11.58 3.86
CA ILE A 49 3.12 -10.99 4.81
C ILE A 49 1.68 -11.39 4.50
N THR A 50 1.33 -11.58 3.21
CA THR A 50 0.02 -12.07 2.81
C THR A 50 -0.19 -13.50 3.32
N ASP A 51 0.78 -14.39 3.12
CA ASP A 51 0.70 -15.78 3.59
C ASP A 51 0.60 -15.86 5.10
N GLN A 52 1.34 -15.02 5.83
CA GLN A 52 1.25 -14.95 7.29
C GLN A 52 -0.11 -14.46 7.77
N ALA A 53 -0.62 -13.37 7.20
CA ALA A 53 -1.93 -12.84 7.55
C ALA A 53 -3.06 -13.86 7.22
N LEU A 54 -2.92 -14.59 6.12
CA LEU A 54 -3.87 -15.63 5.75
C LEU A 54 -3.73 -16.91 6.58
N ALA A 55 -2.59 -17.16 7.23
CA ALA A 55 -2.43 -18.28 8.16
C ALA A 55 -3.19 -18.06 9.47
N ASP A 56 -3.40 -16.83 9.88
CA ASP A 56 -4.27 -16.50 11.00
C ASP A 56 -5.76 -16.53 10.56
N ASN A 57 -6.49 -17.53 11.02
CA ASN A 57 -7.89 -17.74 10.64
C ASN A 57 -8.85 -16.66 11.19
N GLU A 58 -8.44 -15.85 12.14
CA GLU A 58 -9.23 -14.76 12.70
C GLU A 58 -9.17 -13.50 11.83
N VAL A 59 -8.10 -13.33 11.05
CA VAL A 59 -7.96 -12.21 10.12
C VAL A 59 -9.01 -12.31 9.02
N THR A 60 -9.86 -11.30 8.93
CA THR A 60 -10.97 -11.22 7.96
C THR A 60 -10.69 -10.24 6.83
N HIS A 61 -9.83 -9.27 7.07
CA HIS A 61 -9.43 -8.23 6.10
C HIS A 61 -7.93 -8.01 6.20
N LEU A 62 -7.28 -7.89 5.05
CA LEU A 62 -5.87 -7.52 4.94
C LEU A 62 -5.81 -6.05 4.51
N TRP A 63 -5.15 -5.22 5.30
CA TRP A 63 -4.93 -3.81 5.00
C TRP A 63 -3.46 -3.59 4.68
N TYR A 64 -3.15 -3.43 3.40
CA TYR A 64 -1.80 -3.10 2.92
C TYR A 64 -1.55 -1.61 3.09
N VAL A 65 -0.42 -1.29 3.73
CA VAL A 65 0.09 0.08 3.88
C VAL A 65 1.58 0.08 3.60
N GLU A 66 2.00 0.79 2.55
CA GLU A 66 3.44 0.94 2.25
C GLU A 66 4.12 1.88 3.23
N GLU A 67 5.45 1.76 3.33
CA GLU A 67 6.28 2.40 4.34
C GLU A 67 6.25 3.93 4.33
N ASP A 68 5.86 4.54 3.22
CA ASP A 68 5.93 5.99 2.95
C ASP A 68 4.56 6.67 2.81
N MET A 69 3.49 6.00 3.20
CA MET A 69 2.14 6.55 3.07
C MET A 69 1.83 7.64 4.09
N VAL A 70 1.05 8.64 3.66
CA VAL A 70 0.36 9.63 4.52
C VAL A 70 -1.10 9.23 4.62
N LEU A 71 -1.52 8.80 5.81
CA LEU A 71 -2.87 8.32 6.05
C LEU A 71 -3.75 9.44 6.64
N PRO A 72 -4.73 9.97 5.90
CA PRO A 72 -5.66 10.94 6.45
C PRO A 72 -6.49 10.32 7.58
N LYS A 73 -6.87 11.14 8.54
CA LYS A 73 -7.66 10.68 9.69
C LYS A 73 -9.00 10.10 9.25
N GLY A 74 -9.27 8.87 9.69
CA GLY A 74 -10.52 8.16 9.41
C GLY A 74 -10.50 7.35 8.12
N ILE A 75 -9.37 7.26 7.40
CA ILE A 75 -9.26 6.54 6.12
C ILE A 75 -9.66 5.07 6.27
N LEU A 76 -9.18 4.37 7.29
CA LEU A 76 -9.50 2.96 7.50
C LEU A 76 -11.01 2.76 7.68
N LYS A 77 -11.65 3.58 8.53
CA LYS A 77 -13.09 3.52 8.76
C LYS A 77 -13.88 3.81 7.49
N HIS A 78 -13.43 4.80 6.72
CA HIS A 78 -14.07 5.21 5.48
C HIS A 78 -14.02 4.08 4.43
N MET A 79 -12.83 3.56 4.14
CA MET A 79 -12.64 2.48 3.17
C MET A 79 -13.38 1.19 3.58
N MET A 80 -13.37 0.86 4.88
CA MET A 80 -14.13 -0.28 5.40
C MET A 80 -15.64 -0.08 5.24
N GLY A 81 -16.14 1.14 5.44
CA GLY A 81 -17.54 1.50 5.17
C GLY A 81 -17.91 1.26 3.71
N GLU A 82 -17.14 1.83 2.77
CA GLU A 82 -17.35 1.66 1.34
C GLU A 82 -17.32 0.17 0.92
N LEU A 83 -16.35 -0.58 1.44
CA LEU A 83 -16.18 -2.00 1.13
C LEU A 83 -17.38 -2.85 1.62
N VAL A 84 -17.92 -2.55 2.80
CA VAL A 84 -19.07 -3.27 3.37
C VAL A 84 -20.39 -2.86 2.71
N GLU A 85 -20.64 -1.56 2.58
CA GLU A 85 -21.89 -1.01 2.03
C GLU A 85 -22.13 -1.42 0.59
N ASN A 86 -21.06 -1.50 -0.20
CA ASN A 86 -21.12 -1.86 -1.61
C ASN A 86 -20.85 -3.35 -1.89
N GLY A 87 -20.53 -4.13 -0.86
CA GLY A 87 -20.25 -5.56 -1.02
C GLY A 87 -18.94 -5.86 -1.80
N TRP A 88 -17.99 -4.91 -1.86
CA TRP A 88 -16.75 -5.07 -2.60
C TRP A 88 -15.81 -6.10 -1.97
N GLY A 89 -14.95 -6.71 -2.80
CA GLY A 89 -13.92 -7.65 -2.35
C GLY A 89 -12.61 -6.94 -1.97
N ALA A 90 -12.33 -5.81 -2.60
CA ALA A 90 -11.15 -4.99 -2.36
C ALA A 90 -11.44 -3.51 -2.65
N VAL A 91 -10.76 -2.62 -1.93
CA VAL A 91 -10.82 -1.17 -2.11
C VAL A 91 -9.43 -0.58 -1.93
N ALA A 92 -9.03 0.35 -2.80
CA ALA A 92 -7.77 1.08 -2.73
C ALA A 92 -8.01 2.57 -2.65
N SER A 93 -7.16 3.26 -1.92
CA SER A 93 -7.09 4.71 -1.91
C SER A 93 -6.08 5.19 -2.95
N ASP A 94 -6.44 6.21 -3.71
CA ASP A 94 -5.51 6.87 -4.64
C ASP A 94 -4.51 7.73 -3.88
N TYR A 95 -3.32 7.89 -4.44
CA TYR A 95 -2.27 8.76 -3.91
C TYR A 95 -1.37 9.27 -5.04
N PRO A 96 -0.72 10.44 -4.88
CA PRO A 96 0.13 11.00 -5.91
C PRO A 96 1.44 10.21 -6.03
N LEU A 97 1.87 9.95 -7.27
CA LEU A 97 3.24 9.49 -7.53
C LEU A 97 4.22 10.64 -7.34
N THR A 98 5.28 10.40 -6.60
CA THR A 98 6.25 11.40 -6.17
C THR A 98 7.04 12.07 -7.28
N GLN A 99 7.09 11.47 -8.46
CA GLN A 99 7.82 12.02 -9.62
C GLN A 99 6.91 12.72 -10.64
N ALA A 100 5.63 12.50 -10.55
CA ALA A 100 4.62 13.20 -11.35
C ALA A 100 3.33 13.23 -10.52
N PRO A 101 2.58 14.34 -10.51
CA PRO A 101 1.29 14.42 -9.83
C PRO A 101 0.24 13.61 -10.61
N SER A 102 0.45 12.31 -10.71
CA SER A 102 -0.41 11.38 -11.43
C SER A 102 -0.97 10.35 -10.47
N SER A 103 -2.22 9.98 -10.71
CA SER A 103 -2.91 8.89 -10.00
C SER A 103 -2.13 7.57 -10.12
N THR A 104 -2.14 6.79 -9.05
CA THR A 104 -1.63 5.41 -9.04
C THR A 104 -2.67 4.40 -9.52
N ILE A 105 -3.85 4.87 -9.90
CA ILE A 105 -4.98 4.03 -10.26
C ILE A 105 -5.31 4.17 -11.75
N TYR A 106 -5.33 3.04 -12.44
CA TYR A 106 -5.85 2.95 -13.80
C TYR A 106 -7.27 2.38 -13.78
N ARG A 107 -8.23 3.13 -14.29
CA ARG A 107 -9.66 2.81 -14.24
C ARG A 107 -10.18 2.37 -15.59
N ASP A 108 -11.15 1.48 -15.55
CA ASP A 108 -12.00 1.21 -16.71
C ASP A 108 -13.03 2.34 -16.91
N PRO A 109 -13.78 2.34 -18.03
CA PRO A 109 -14.80 3.35 -18.29
C PRO A 109 -15.97 3.35 -17.29
N TYR A 110 -16.09 2.32 -16.46
CA TYR A 110 -17.15 2.16 -15.46
C TYR A 110 -16.67 2.55 -14.05
N GLY A 111 -15.40 2.94 -13.90
CA GLY A 111 -14.83 3.41 -12.64
C GLY A 111 -14.18 2.34 -11.78
N ALA A 112 -14.20 1.06 -12.19
CA ALA A 112 -13.45 0.00 -11.54
C ALA A 112 -11.96 0.11 -11.91
N ALA A 113 -11.07 -0.24 -10.98
CA ALA A 113 -9.65 -0.20 -11.27
C ALA A 113 -9.21 -1.47 -12.03
N TYR A 114 -8.54 -1.32 -13.15
CA TYR A 114 -7.73 -2.39 -13.72
C TYR A 114 -6.64 -2.80 -12.75
N PHE A 115 -5.99 -1.82 -12.17
CA PHE A 115 -5.04 -1.96 -11.08
C PHE A 115 -4.88 -0.65 -10.33
N SER A 116 -4.33 -0.75 -9.13
CA SER A 116 -3.99 0.40 -8.27
C SER A 116 -2.64 0.15 -7.63
N GLY A 117 -1.92 1.22 -7.31
CA GLY A 117 -0.81 1.12 -6.37
C GLY A 117 -1.29 0.53 -5.03
N CYS A 118 -0.41 -0.19 -4.34
CA CYS A 118 -0.74 -0.90 -3.11
C CYS A 118 -0.46 -0.10 -1.84
N GLY A 119 -0.20 1.20 -1.97
CA GLY A 119 0.16 2.08 -0.86
C GLY A 119 -0.87 2.11 0.27
N CYS A 120 -2.17 2.06 -0.07
CA CYS A 120 -3.23 1.91 0.92
C CYS A 120 -4.39 1.14 0.30
N THR A 121 -4.45 -0.18 0.57
CA THR A 121 -5.43 -1.08 -0.06
C THR A 121 -5.97 -2.08 0.98
N ILE A 122 -7.29 -2.22 1.03
CA ILE A 122 -7.96 -3.22 1.88
C ILE A 122 -8.51 -4.34 0.98
N VAL A 123 -8.23 -5.58 1.34
CA VAL A 123 -8.71 -6.78 0.63
C VAL A 123 -9.38 -7.71 1.62
N LYS A 124 -10.61 -8.12 1.34
CA LYS A 124 -11.25 -9.18 2.13
C LYS A 124 -10.48 -10.49 1.98
N ARG A 125 -10.29 -11.20 3.08
CA ARG A 125 -9.64 -12.53 3.09
C ARG A 125 -10.21 -13.45 2.01
N GLU A 126 -11.52 -13.49 1.87
CA GLU A 126 -12.21 -14.37 0.94
C GLU A 126 -11.88 -14.08 -0.54
N THR A 127 -11.42 -12.86 -0.84
CA THR A 127 -11.04 -12.46 -2.21
C THR A 127 -9.83 -13.24 -2.71
N PHE A 128 -8.93 -13.65 -1.83
CA PHE A 128 -7.73 -14.41 -2.20
C PHE A 128 -8.04 -15.81 -2.76
N LYS A 129 -9.25 -16.34 -2.53
CA LYS A 129 -9.67 -17.62 -3.15
C LYS A 129 -9.77 -17.58 -4.68
N TYR A 130 -9.89 -16.38 -5.25
CA TYR A 130 -9.94 -16.17 -6.71
C TYR A 130 -8.55 -16.04 -7.33
N LEU A 131 -7.49 -16.00 -6.53
CA LEU A 131 -6.12 -15.82 -6.97
C LEU A 131 -5.30 -17.11 -6.79
N ASN A 132 -4.37 -17.32 -7.71
CA ASN A 132 -3.37 -18.37 -7.59
C ASN A 132 -2.10 -17.83 -6.90
N LYS A 133 -1.46 -18.66 -6.10
CA LYS A 133 -0.13 -18.36 -5.54
C LYS A 133 0.97 -18.44 -6.60
N PRO A 134 2.01 -17.62 -6.52
CA PRO A 134 2.13 -16.48 -5.62
C PRO A 134 1.15 -15.37 -6.02
N TYR A 135 0.55 -14.71 -5.03
CA TYR A 135 -0.47 -13.68 -5.29
C TYR A 135 0.11 -12.43 -5.94
N TRP A 136 1.32 -12.07 -5.52
CA TRP A 136 2.06 -10.91 -5.99
C TRP A 136 3.19 -11.36 -6.91
N ARG A 137 3.21 -10.86 -8.13
CA ARG A 137 4.16 -11.32 -9.16
C ARG A 137 4.76 -10.14 -9.92
N SER A 138 6.06 -10.23 -10.20
CA SER A 138 6.78 -9.28 -11.05
C SER A 138 7.40 -9.92 -12.31
N ASP A 139 7.16 -11.22 -12.52
CA ASP A 139 7.64 -11.97 -13.68
C ASP A 139 6.66 -11.95 -14.87
N ILE A 140 5.54 -11.27 -14.71
CA ILE A 140 4.54 -11.06 -15.77
C ILE A 140 4.49 -9.57 -16.08
N ARG A 141 4.61 -9.24 -17.36
CA ARG A 141 4.28 -7.93 -17.90
C ARG A 141 2.96 -8.00 -18.63
N TRP A 142 2.06 -7.13 -18.26
CA TRP A 142 0.79 -6.99 -18.96
C TRP A 142 0.93 -6.01 -20.12
N ASN A 143 0.45 -6.41 -21.29
CA ASN A 143 0.32 -5.51 -22.43
C ASN A 143 -1.10 -4.92 -22.37
N LEU A 144 -1.19 -3.62 -22.04
CA LEU A 144 -2.46 -2.92 -21.90
C LEU A 144 -2.67 -2.06 -23.13
N ASP A 145 -3.64 -2.43 -23.97
CA ASP A 145 -4.15 -1.54 -25.01
C ASP A 145 -5.37 -0.81 -24.45
N LEU A 146 -5.10 0.29 -23.75
CA LEU A 146 -6.14 1.10 -23.11
C LEU A 146 -6.84 2.04 -24.08
N GLU A 147 -6.32 2.20 -25.30
CA GLU A 147 -6.89 3.12 -26.30
C GLU A 147 -7.92 2.45 -27.20
N HIS A 148 -7.71 1.16 -27.54
CA HIS A 148 -8.47 0.49 -28.59
C HIS A 148 -9.36 -0.65 -28.09
N ASP A 149 -8.91 -1.40 -27.09
CA ASP A 149 -9.67 -2.54 -26.55
C ASP A 149 -9.37 -2.76 -25.07
N TYR A 150 -10.23 -2.26 -24.22
CA TYR A 150 -10.11 -2.41 -22.74
C TYR A 150 -10.15 -3.86 -22.27
N LEU A 151 -10.54 -4.80 -23.10
CA LEU A 151 -10.61 -6.22 -22.77
C LEU A 151 -9.40 -7.01 -23.29
N SER A 152 -8.54 -6.40 -24.11
CA SER A 152 -7.36 -7.06 -24.67
C SER A 152 -6.12 -7.02 -23.78
N VAL A 153 -6.32 -7.29 -22.49
CA VAL A 153 -5.21 -7.38 -21.54
C VAL A 153 -4.55 -8.75 -21.69
N LYS A 154 -3.31 -8.80 -22.19
CA LYS A 154 -2.57 -10.04 -22.39
C LYS A 154 -1.32 -10.06 -21.51
N PRO A 155 -1.11 -11.13 -20.72
CA PRO A 155 0.12 -11.29 -19.98
C PRO A 155 1.28 -11.62 -20.93
N GLU A 156 2.38 -10.95 -20.76
CA GLU A 156 3.66 -11.30 -21.38
C GLU A 156 4.63 -11.78 -20.32
N TRP A 157 5.21 -12.96 -20.52
CA TRP A 157 6.23 -13.47 -19.62
C TRP A 157 7.55 -12.74 -19.84
N ILE A 158 8.17 -12.30 -18.76
CA ILE A 158 9.50 -11.69 -18.83
C ILE A 158 10.50 -12.79 -19.12
N LYS A 159 11.11 -12.73 -20.29
CA LYS A 159 12.15 -13.67 -20.71
C LYS A 159 13.47 -13.29 -20.06
N ASN A 160 14.20 -14.34 -19.60
CA ASN A 160 15.61 -14.27 -19.21
C ASN A 160 15.95 -13.52 -17.93
N ASN A 161 15.48 -13.99 -16.76
CA ASN A 161 15.99 -13.60 -15.43
C ASN A 161 16.19 -12.07 -15.21
N GLN A 162 15.55 -11.23 -15.97
CA GLN A 162 15.50 -9.81 -15.68
C GLN A 162 14.54 -9.62 -14.52
N SER A 163 15.08 -9.37 -13.34
CA SER A 163 14.28 -8.93 -12.21
C SER A 163 13.65 -7.58 -12.57
N VAL A 164 12.37 -7.59 -12.90
CA VAL A 164 11.62 -6.36 -13.10
C VAL A 164 11.16 -5.92 -11.72
N TYR A 165 11.72 -4.84 -11.25
CA TYR A 165 11.27 -4.17 -10.04
C TYR A 165 9.92 -3.51 -10.31
N GLY A 166 8.95 -3.76 -9.43
CA GLY A 166 7.58 -3.26 -9.60
C GLY A 166 6.67 -4.26 -10.33
N PHE A 167 5.55 -3.78 -10.82
CA PHE A 167 4.48 -4.53 -11.48
C PHE A 167 3.72 -5.54 -10.60
N GLN A 168 4.10 -5.76 -9.36
CA GLN A 168 3.37 -6.66 -8.45
C GLN A 168 1.95 -6.17 -8.18
N ASP A 169 1.77 -4.88 -8.02
CA ASP A 169 0.49 -4.18 -7.86
C ASP A 169 -0.37 -4.27 -9.12
N ILE A 170 0.23 -4.06 -10.28
CA ILE A 170 -0.42 -4.23 -11.58
C ILE A 170 -0.89 -5.67 -11.75
N THR A 171 0.00 -6.64 -11.51
CA THR A 171 -0.33 -8.06 -11.68
C THR A 171 -1.42 -8.49 -10.70
N PHE A 172 -1.37 -8.05 -9.45
CA PHE A 172 -2.39 -8.34 -8.46
C PHE A 172 -3.75 -7.76 -8.87
N GLY A 173 -3.80 -6.47 -9.19
CA GLY A 173 -5.02 -5.78 -9.60
C GLY A 173 -5.65 -6.39 -10.85
N LEU A 174 -4.86 -6.59 -11.90
CA LEU A 174 -5.35 -7.20 -13.15
C LEU A 174 -5.82 -8.65 -12.95
N SER A 175 -5.14 -9.42 -12.08
CA SER A 175 -5.59 -10.77 -11.77
C SER A 175 -6.98 -10.78 -11.13
N LEU A 176 -7.24 -9.86 -10.20
CA LEU A 176 -8.57 -9.68 -9.60
C LEU A 176 -9.59 -9.19 -10.63
N TYR A 177 -9.23 -8.19 -11.44
CA TYR A 177 -10.11 -7.63 -12.46
C TYR A 177 -10.59 -8.70 -13.46
N LEU A 178 -9.67 -9.52 -13.98
CA LEU A 178 -9.98 -10.60 -14.93
C LEU A 178 -10.84 -11.73 -14.32
N GLN A 179 -10.83 -11.87 -12.99
CA GLN A 179 -11.71 -12.82 -12.29
C GLN A 179 -13.08 -12.21 -11.95
N GLY A 180 -13.36 -10.97 -12.36
CA GLY A 180 -14.60 -10.27 -12.05
C GLY A 180 -14.69 -9.72 -10.63
N HIS A 181 -13.55 -9.57 -9.95
CA HIS A 181 -13.44 -9.03 -8.59
C HIS A 181 -12.49 -7.81 -8.55
N PRO A 182 -12.76 -6.74 -9.34
CA PRO A 182 -11.85 -5.61 -9.43
C PRO A 182 -11.62 -4.93 -8.08
N ILE A 183 -10.47 -4.31 -7.94
CA ILE A 183 -10.23 -3.38 -6.85
C ILE A 183 -11.10 -2.14 -7.11
N MET A 184 -11.89 -1.76 -6.13
CA MET A 184 -12.68 -0.53 -6.21
C MET A 184 -11.90 0.65 -5.65
N VAL A 185 -12.28 1.85 -6.03
CA VAL A 185 -11.53 3.05 -5.66
C VAL A 185 -12.27 3.81 -4.58
N SER A 186 -11.59 4.06 -3.47
CA SER A 186 -12.12 4.87 -2.39
C SER A 186 -12.33 6.32 -2.83
N SER A 187 -13.33 6.96 -2.28
CA SER A 187 -13.56 8.41 -2.44
C SER A 187 -12.60 9.26 -1.60
N MET A 188 -11.85 8.65 -0.68
CA MET A 188 -10.85 9.33 0.16
C MET A 188 -9.44 8.96 -0.31
N ASN A 189 -8.60 9.98 -0.58
CA ASN A 189 -7.25 9.80 -1.06
C ASN A 189 -6.23 9.83 0.07
N CYS A 190 -5.13 9.09 -0.11
CA CYS A 190 -3.94 9.13 0.73
C CYS A 190 -2.89 10.08 0.14
N GLY A 191 -1.83 10.34 0.89
CA GLY A 191 -0.62 11.00 0.42
C GLY A 191 0.59 10.07 0.43
N GLN A 192 1.73 10.58 -0.01
CA GLN A 192 3.01 9.87 0.01
C GLN A 192 4.13 10.76 0.55
N ARG A 193 5.11 10.16 1.24
CA ARG A 193 6.29 10.82 1.81
C ARG A 193 7.54 10.49 1.01
N ILE A 194 8.43 11.48 0.89
CA ILE A 194 9.77 11.28 0.33
C ILE A 194 10.79 11.93 1.24
N LEU A 195 11.82 11.18 1.60
CA LEU A 195 13.02 11.72 2.20
C LEU A 195 13.90 12.33 1.11
N THR A 196 14.13 13.64 1.20
CA THR A 196 15.00 14.36 0.28
C THR A 196 16.21 14.89 1.03
N HIS A 197 17.40 14.65 0.48
CA HIS A 197 18.60 15.33 0.94
C HIS A 197 18.63 16.74 0.32
N VAL A 198 18.50 17.74 1.17
CA VAL A 198 18.75 19.13 0.79
C VAL A 198 20.13 19.50 1.32
N GLY A 199 21.14 19.35 0.50
CA GLY A 199 22.50 19.70 0.86
C GLY A 199 23.14 20.59 -0.18
N ASN A 200 23.83 21.64 0.28
CA ASN A 200 24.79 22.34 -0.54
C ASN A 200 26.07 21.49 -0.55
N LYS A 201 26.63 21.16 -1.71
CA LYS A 201 27.88 20.36 -1.84
C LYS A 201 29.08 20.97 -1.10
N GLU A 202 28.98 22.23 -0.69
CA GLU A 202 30.03 23.00 -0.04
C GLU A 202 29.89 23.08 1.49
N SER A 203 28.76 22.67 2.06
CA SER A 203 28.60 22.63 3.52
C SER A 203 28.41 21.20 3.99
N ASN A 204 29.18 20.79 5.02
CA ASN A 204 29.02 19.48 5.69
C ASN A 204 27.70 19.33 6.46
N ASN A 205 26.77 20.24 6.30
CA ASN A 205 25.45 20.21 6.92
C ASN A 205 24.41 19.71 5.90
N ALA A 206 24.26 18.40 5.79
CA ALA A 206 23.15 17.81 5.06
C ALA A 206 21.87 17.94 5.91
N HIS A 207 20.94 18.75 5.48
CA HIS A 207 19.58 18.79 6.06
C HIS A 207 18.72 17.71 5.41
N HIS A 208 18.07 16.91 6.23
CA HIS A 208 17.08 15.94 5.79
C HIS A 208 15.71 16.61 5.81
N VAL A 209 15.01 16.54 4.71
CA VAL A 209 13.67 17.10 4.57
C VAL A 209 12.74 16.01 4.13
N ILE A 210 11.65 15.82 4.88
CA ILE A 210 10.54 14.98 4.46
C ILE A 210 9.58 15.85 3.66
N LYS A 211 9.29 15.43 2.44
CA LYS A 211 8.24 16.01 1.60
C LYS A 211 7.01 15.15 1.70
N GLU A 212 5.89 15.75 2.10
CA GLU A 212 4.59 15.09 2.11
C GLU A 212 3.73 15.63 0.98
N TYR A 213 3.26 14.72 0.15
CA TYR A 213 2.29 14.99 -0.89
C TYR A 213 0.94 14.50 -0.38
N ASN A 214 0.10 15.41 0.14
CA ASN A 214 -1.18 15.06 0.76
C ASN A 214 -2.33 14.90 -0.25
N ASP A 215 -2.19 15.53 -1.39
CA ASP A 215 -3.01 15.32 -2.57
C ASP A 215 -2.20 15.62 -3.83
N LEU A 216 -2.82 15.51 -5.01
CA LEU A 216 -2.16 15.78 -6.28
C LEU A 216 -1.70 17.25 -6.45
N THR A 217 -2.06 18.13 -5.55
CA THR A 217 -1.85 19.59 -5.66
C THR A 217 -1.10 20.19 -4.48
N GLU A 218 -1.05 19.54 -3.31
CA GLU A 218 -0.48 20.10 -2.08
C GLU A 218 0.81 19.40 -1.67
N LEU A 219 1.91 20.15 -1.67
CA LEU A 219 3.22 19.74 -1.15
C LEU A 219 3.48 20.38 0.20
N LYS A 220 3.64 19.57 1.25
CA LYS A 220 4.16 20.01 2.56
C LYS A 220 5.60 19.56 2.73
N THR A 221 6.42 20.43 3.29
CA THR A 221 7.84 20.16 3.53
C THR A 221 8.14 20.30 5.02
N PHE A 222 8.74 19.28 5.61
CA PHE A 222 9.13 19.24 7.03
C PHE A 222 10.62 19.03 7.15
N SER A 223 11.29 19.83 8.01
CA SER A 223 12.68 19.56 8.38
C SER A 223 12.74 18.47 9.45
N VAL A 224 13.51 17.42 9.21
CA VAL A 224 13.70 16.32 10.16
C VAL A 224 14.43 16.79 11.40
N ASP A 225 15.33 17.76 11.23
CA ASP A 225 16.23 18.19 12.31
C ASP A 225 15.55 19.06 13.39
N ASN A 226 14.36 19.60 13.11
CA ASN A 226 13.66 20.53 13.99
C ASN A 226 12.19 20.17 14.25
N ASN A 227 11.76 18.96 13.96
CA ASN A 227 10.37 18.55 14.17
C ASN A 227 10.21 17.80 15.50
N PRO A 228 9.71 18.45 16.58
CA PRO A 228 9.51 17.80 17.87
C PRO A 228 8.46 16.67 17.83
N ASN A 229 7.59 16.65 16.82
CA ASN A 229 6.55 15.60 16.67
C ASN A 229 7.11 14.26 16.15
N LEU A 230 8.37 14.21 15.72
CA LEU A 230 9.04 12.95 15.35
C LEU A 230 9.41 12.08 16.56
N ILE A 231 9.25 12.59 17.78
CA ILE A 231 9.75 11.95 19.02
C ILE A 231 8.62 11.29 19.83
N GLU A 232 7.36 11.63 19.58
CA GLU A 232 6.24 10.89 20.16
C GLU A 232 6.00 9.59 19.40
N LEU A 233 6.94 8.67 19.54
CA LEU A 233 6.74 7.27 19.11
C LEU A 233 5.57 6.69 19.93
N CYS A 234 4.70 5.98 19.25
CA CYS A 234 3.75 5.08 19.90
C CYS A 234 4.47 4.30 20.99
N ASN A 235 3.83 4.12 22.12
CA ASN A 235 4.38 3.26 23.14
C ASN A 235 4.45 1.84 22.55
N ILE A 236 5.63 1.46 22.05
CA ILE A 236 5.86 0.19 21.35
C ILE A 236 5.49 -1.00 22.24
N ASP A 237 5.67 -0.82 23.57
CA ASP A 237 5.34 -1.86 24.55
C ASP A 237 3.86 -2.28 24.50
N ASP A 238 2.95 -1.34 24.16
CA ASP A 238 1.51 -1.61 24.06
C ASP A 238 1.11 -2.41 22.81
N ILE A 239 1.99 -2.54 21.83
CA ILE A 239 1.68 -3.18 20.54
C ILE A 239 2.63 -4.32 20.17
N GLN A 240 3.64 -4.59 21.00
CA GLN A 240 4.73 -5.53 20.69
C GLN A 240 4.21 -6.94 20.40
N ASP A 241 3.20 -7.41 21.14
CA ASP A 241 2.59 -8.74 20.94
C ASP A 241 1.74 -8.84 19.66
N ARG A 242 1.49 -7.72 18.99
CA ARG A 242 0.66 -7.64 17.78
C ARG A 242 1.45 -7.41 16.50
N ILE A 243 2.79 -7.36 16.62
CA ILE A 243 3.69 -7.14 15.49
C ILE A 243 4.43 -8.43 15.16
N HIS A 244 4.17 -8.96 13.98
CA HIS A 244 4.83 -10.14 13.43
C HIS A 244 5.86 -9.70 12.38
N VAL A 245 7.14 -9.72 12.77
CA VAL A 245 8.25 -9.33 11.87
C VAL A 245 8.90 -10.58 11.31
N THR A 246 9.03 -10.64 9.98
CA THR A 246 9.79 -11.69 9.28
C THR A 246 11.13 -11.15 8.81
N GLN A 247 12.17 -11.89 9.09
CA GLN A 247 13.51 -11.68 8.57
C GLN A 247 13.71 -12.46 7.29
#